data_a3b92993ead1a6ac0301c90acf05ca74
#
_entry.id   a3b92993ead1a6ac0301c90acf05ca74
#
_cell.length_a   1.000
_cell.length_b   1.000
_cell.length_c   1.000
_cell.angle_alpha   90.00
_cell.angle_beta   90.00
_cell.angle_gamma   90.00
#
_symmetry.space_group_name_H-M   'P 1'
#
loop_
_entity.id
_entity.type
_entity.pdbx_description
1 polymer ?
#
loop_
_entity_poly.entity_id
_entity_poly.type
_entity_poly.pdbx_seq_one_letter_code
_entity_poly.pdbx_strand_id
1 'polypeptide(L)'
;AWVRFVIPNPRVSRFHSDAEATPAKFKDVIRNGELLRLNFGIFALHAAQMALFVVIPFALLRTAGIDQSHHWMIYLPVMAGAFVLMVPAIIYGEKKNQLKPIFLGSIVLMFIAQLLLSQLIGQLWGIVLSLVCYFLAFNVLEASLPSLISKIAPASAKGTAMGVYNTSQSLGMFLGGVLGGYLLQHHGAAAVFIFCCALIGLWLLFALSMERPPAVRTRLFHVREMTAQRATELSKQLARLNGVSEALVVGDEGIAILKVDMRGWDEAAVEKLIEGEQENGVSQ
;
A
#
# COMPACT_ATOMS: atom_id res chain seq x y z
N ALA A 1 -14.35 -23.75 6.57
CA ALA A 1 -14.69 -25.10 6.07
C ALA A 1 -14.31 -25.27 4.59
N TRP A 2 -14.66 -24.35 3.68
CA TRP A 2 -14.38 -24.42 2.25
C TRP A 2 -12.90 -24.55 1.89
N VAL A 3 -12.01 -23.79 2.56
CA VAL A 3 -10.57 -23.82 2.33
C VAL A 3 -9.99 -25.23 2.49
N ARG A 4 -10.49 -26.00 3.48
CA ARG A 4 -10.00 -27.35 3.77
C ARG A 4 -10.38 -28.38 2.70
N PHE A 5 -11.45 -28.14 1.94
CA PHE A 5 -11.96 -29.10 0.93
C PHE A 5 -11.56 -28.75 -0.50
N VAL A 6 -11.28 -27.47 -0.78
CA VAL A 6 -11.04 -26.96 -2.14
C VAL A 6 -9.57 -26.70 -2.40
N ILE A 7 -8.80 -26.30 -1.37
CA ILE A 7 -7.38 -26.04 -1.51
C ILE A 7 -6.60 -27.29 -1.09
N PRO A 8 -5.83 -27.92 -2.00
CA PRO A 8 -4.99 -29.05 -1.64
C PRO A 8 -3.93 -28.61 -0.64
N ASN A 9 -3.71 -29.41 0.39
CA ASN A 9 -2.62 -29.16 1.33
C ASN A 9 -1.29 -29.17 0.57
N PRO A 10 -0.44 -28.15 0.73
CA PRO A 10 0.88 -28.17 0.13
C PRO A 10 1.66 -29.38 0.68
N ARG A 11 2.27 -30.16 -0.21
CA ARG A 11 3.06 -31.34 0.18
C ARG A 11 4.25 -30.99 1.07
N VAL A 12 4.74 -29.75 0.96
CA VAL A 12 5.80 -29.18 1.79
C VAL A 12 5.33 -27.79 2.24
N SER A 13 5.15 -27.61 3.55
CA SER A 13 4.93 -26.29 4.14
C SER A 13 6.30 -25.71 4.48
N ARG A 14 6.81 -24.79 3.67
CA ARG A 14 8.06 -24.07 3.95
C ARG A 14 7.70 -22.65 4.39
N PHE A 15 8.32 -22.19 5.46
CA PHE A 15 8.25 -20.80 5.87
C PHE A 15 9.16 -19.98 4.95
N HIS A 16 8.58 -18.97 4.30
CA HIS A 16 9.36 -18.04 3.50
C HIS A 16 9.99 -16.98 4.40
N SER A 17 11.30 -16.88 4.37
CA SER A 17 12.07 -15.94 5.20
C SER A 17 11.78 -14.46 4.91
N ASP A 18 11.25 -14.15 3.74
CA ASP A 18 10.80 -12.79 3.35
C ASP A 18 9.44 -12.42 3.95
N ALA A 19 8.63 -13.41 4.35
CA ALA A 19 7.34 -13.21 5.00
C ALA A 19 7.44 -13.03 6.52
N GLU A 20 8.57 -13.40 7.14
CA GLU A 20 8.76 -13.29 8.59
C GLU A 20 9.18 -11.88 9.02
N ALA A 21 8.44 -11.35 10.01
CA ALA A 21 8.84 -10.14 10.72
C ALA A 21 9.95 -10.49 11.72
N THR A 22 11.21 -10.16 11.37
CA THR A 22 12.34 -10.38 12.27
C THR A 22 12.74 -9.09 13.01
N PRO A 23 13.01 -9.11 14.31
CA PRO A 23 13.39 -7.93 15.09
C PRO A 23 14.61 -7.19 14.54
N ALA A 24 15.58 -7.91 13.96
CA ALA A 24 16.76 -7.31 13.34
C ALA A 24 16.41 -6.41 12.16
N LYS A 25 15.45 -6.82 11.32
CA LYS A 25 14.99 -6.08 10.14
C LYS A 25 14.05 -4.92 10.48
N PHE A 26 13.43 -4.95 11.68
CA PHE A 26 12.53 -3.88 12.14
C PHE A 26 13.23 -2.53 12.23
N LYS A 27 14.48 -2.51 12.75
CA LYS A 27 15.27 -1.29 12.86
C LYS A 27 15.57 -0.65 11.50
N ASP A 28 15.81 -1.47 10.48
CA ASP A 28 16.10 -0.98 9.14
C ASP A 28 14.84 -0.39 8.50
N VAL A 29 13.69 -1.00 8.72
CA VAL A 29 12.38 -0.50 8.23
C VAL A 29 12.03 0.85 8.87
N ILE A 30 12.14 0.99 10.20
CA ILE A 30 11.78 2.23 10.90
C ILE A 30 12.81 3.36 10.73
N ARG A 31 14.01 3.07 10.22
CA ARG A 31 15.02 4.09 9.88
C ARG A 31 14.93 4.56 8.43
N ASN A 32 14.22 3.84 7.59
CA ASN A 32 14.04 4.21 6.20
C ASN A 32 12.99 5.33 6.09
N GLY A 33 13.43 6.54 5.76
CA GLY A 33 12.59 7.73 5.67
C GLY A 33 11.45 7.60 4.65
N GLU A 34 11.68 6.90 3.53
CA GLU A 34 10.62 6.66 2.53
C GLU A 34 9.53 5.73 3.06
N LEU A 35 9.91 4.65 3.75
CA LEU A 35 8.94 3.76 4.39
C LEU A 35 8.18 4.46 5.50
N LEU A 36 8.84 5.33 6.30
CA LEU A 36 8.16 6.12 7.32
C LEU A 36 7.11 7.08 6.73
N ARG A 37 7.40 7.73 5.60
CA ARG A 37 6.45 8.60 4.90
C ARG A 37 5.21 7.82 4.43
N LEU A 38 5.40 6.60 3.92
CA LEU A 38 4.30 5.73 3.50
C LEU A 38 3.50 5.19 4.69
N ASN A 39 4.18 4.83 5.79
CA ASN A 39 3.53 4.41 7.03
C ASN A 39 2.71 5.53 7.67
N PHE A 40 3.22 6.77 7.63
CA PHE A 40 2.43 7.93 8.02
C PHE A 40 1.23 8.15 7.07
N GLY A 41 1.42 7.89 5.78
CA GLY A 41 0.38 8.00 4.78
C GLY A 41 -0.80 7.07 5.05
N ILE A 42 -0.56 5.78 5.30
CA ILE A 42 -1.64 4.83 5.60
C ILE A 42 -2.30 5.13 6.94
N PHE A 43 -1.53 5.58 7.94
CA PHE A 43 -2.07 6.07 9.19
C PHE A 43 -3.03 7.24 8.98
N ALA A 44 -2.61 8.28 8.23
CA ALA A 44 -3.42 9.47 7.96
C ALA A 44 -4.67 9.14 7.13
N LEU A 45 -4.53 8.26 6.12
CA LEU A 45 -5.61 7.79 5.27
C LEU A 45 -6.74 7.18 6.10
N HIS A 46 -6.41 6.24 6.98
CA HIS A 46 -7.38 5.52 7.78
C HIS A 46 -7.88 6.32 8.98
N ALA A 47 -7.06 7.20 9.55
CA ALA A 47 -7.50 8.11 10.59
C ALA A 47 -8.56 9.09 10.06
N ALA A 48 -8.33 9.67 8.88
CA ALA A 48 -9.31 10.53 8.23
C ALA A 48 -10.58 9.76 7.84
N GLN A 49 -10.46 8.51 7.37
CA GLN A 49 -11.59 7.67 7.03
C GLN A 49 -12.48 7.39 8.25
N MET A 50 -11.90 6.95 9.36
CA MET A 50 -12.67 6.63 10.57
C MET A 50 -13.30 7.88 11.17
N ALA A 51 -12.58 9.01 11.19
CA ALA A 51 -13.15 10.29 11.64
C ALA A 51 -14.33 10.73 10.75
N LEU A 52 -14.23 10.55 9.43
CA LEU A 52 -15.30 10.81 8.47
C LEU A 52 -16.54 9.94 8.77
N PHE A 53 -16.36 8.64 8.98
CA PHE A 53 -17.44 7.70 9.23
C PHE A 53 -18.16 7.94 10.57
N VAL A 54 -17.54 8.65 11.50
CA VAL A 54 -18.21 9.14 12.70
C VAL A 54 -19.19 10.27 12.38
N VAL A 55 -18.88 11.14 11.41
CA VAL A 55 -19.68 12.34 11.11
C VAL A 55 -20.80 12.07 10.10
N ILE A 56 -20.50 11.39 9.01
CA ILE A 56 -21.40 11.29 7.84
C ILE A 56 -22.76 10.65 8.17
N PRO A 57 -22.87 9.57 8.98
CA PRO A 57 -24.18 9.02 9.33
C PRO A 57 -25.11 10.03 10.00
N PHE A 58 -24.56 10.85 10.90
CA PHE A 58 -25.33 11.91 11.55
C PHE A 58 -25.72 13.04 10.57
N ALA A 59 -24.82 13.36 9.64
CA ALA A 59 -25.09 14.36 8.62
C ALA A 59 -26.20 13.91 7.68
N LEU A 60 -26.21 12.66 7.20
CA LEU A 60 -27.26 12.11 6.35
C LEU A 60 -28.62 12.09 7.04
N LEU A 61 -28.66 11.73 8.32
CA LEU A 61 -29.89 11.73 9.09
C LEU A 61 -30.43 13.17 9.27
N ARG A 62 -29.56 14.12 9.64
CA ARG A 62 -29.98 15.51 9.93
C ARG A 62 -30.31 16.31 8.68
N THR A 63 -29.55 16.11 7.58
CA THR A 63 -29.68 16.93 6.36
C THR A 63 -30.75 16.40 5.42
N ALA A 64 -30.83 15.06 5.27
CA ALA A 64 -31.71 14.42 4.29
C ALA A 64 -32.81 13.58 4.93
N GLY A 65 -32.86 13.46 6.27
CA GLY A 65 -33.82 12.59 6.94
C GLY A 65 -33.68 11.11 6.60
N ILE A 66 -32.47 10.69 6.16
CA ILE A 66 -32.21 9.31 5.73
C ILE A 66 -31.82 8.50 6.95
N ASP A 67 -32.65 7.52 7.33
CA ASP A 67 -32.37 6.61 8.42
C ASP A 67 -31.14 5.72 8.13
N GLN A 68 -30.48 5.26 9.20
CA GLN A 68 -29.30 4.39 9.10
C GLN A 68 -29.51 3.14 8.23
N SER A 69 -30.72 2.57 8.27
CA SER A 69 -31.12 1.41 7.44
C SER A 69 -31.06 1.68 5.94
N HIS A 70 -31.08 2.95 5.52
CA HIS A 70 -31.07 3.37 4.12
C HIS A 70 -29.76 4.04 3.68
N HIS A 71 -28.78 4.22 4.57
CA HIS A 71 -27.49 4.84 4.22
C HIS A 71 -26.74 4.08 3.11
N TRP A 72 -26.96 2.77 2.99
CA TRP A 72 -26.38 1.95 1.91
C TRP A 72 -26.77 2.44 0.51
N MET A 73 -27.95 3.07 0.35
CA MET A 73 -28.41 3.64 -0.92
C MET A 73 -27.52 4.78 -1.40
N ILE A 74 -26.78 5.42 -0.50
CA ILE A 74 -25.80 6.45 -0.82
C ILE A 74 -24.41 5.86 -0.90
N TYR A 75 -23.99 5.10 0.12
CA TYR A 75 -22.63 4.57 0.15
C TYR A 75 -22.34 3.59 -0.99
N LEU A 76 -23.27 2.68 -1.30
CA LEU A 76 -23.01 1.65 -2.30
C LEU A 76 -22.79 2.24 -3.71
N PRO A 77 -23.65 3.13 -4.24
CA PRO A 77 -23.40 3.75 -5.55
C PRO A 77 -22.15 4.63 -5.58
N VAL A 78 -21.90 5.39 -4.49
CA VAL A 78 -20.72 6.24 -4.36
C VAL A 78 -19.44 5.40 -4.38
N MET A 79 -19.38 4.34 -3.58
CA MET A 79 -18.20 3.46 -3.52
C MET A 79 -18.00 2.69 -4.83
N ALA A 80 -19.08 2.17 -5.41
CA ALA A 80 -19.00 1.47 -6.70
C ALA A 80 -18.53 2.40 -7.82
N GLY A 81 -19.10 3.61 -7.91
CA GLY A 81 -18.66 4.62 -8.88
C GLY A 81 -17.21 5.04 -8.70
N ALA A 82 -16.80 5.30 -7.46
CA ALA A 82 -15.42 5.64 -7.12
C ALA A 82 -14.45 4.49 -7.45
N PHE A 83 -14.86 3.25 -7.23
CA PHE A 83 -14.06 2.07 -7.58
C PHE A 83 -13.86 1.95 -9.09
N VAL A 84 -14.92 2.15 -9.88
CA VAL A 84 -14.82 2.14 -11.35
C VAL A 84 -13.91 3.27 -11.85
N LEU A 85 -14.03 4.46 -11.28
CA LEU A 85 -13.24 5.63 -11.68
C LEU A 85 -11.75 5.51 -11.29
N MET A 86 -11.40 4.75 -10.24
CA MET A 86 -9.99 4.57 -9.86
C MET A 86 -9.21 3.73 -10.87
N VAL A 87 -9.86 2.78 -11.56
CA VAL A 87 -9.19 1.81 -12.44
C VAL A 87 -8.38 2.51 -13.56
N PRO A 88 -8.96 3.46 -14.32
CA PRO A 88 -8.20 4.20 -15.32
C PRO A 88 -7.02 4.97 -14.75
N ALA A 89 -7.18 5.56 -13.57
CA ALA A 89 -6.12 6.33 -12.92
C ALA A 89 -4.91 5.44 -12.57
N ILE A 90 -5.16 4.25 -12.01
CA ILE A 90 -4.10 3.29 -11.65
C ILE A 90 -3.42 2.75 -12.92
N ILE A 91 -4.20 2.33 -13.93
CA ILE A 91 -3.65 1.81 -15.19
C ILE A 91 -2.78 2.88 -15.87
N TYR A 92 -3.24 4.12 -15.90
CA TYR A 92 -2.46 5.23 -16.47
C TYR A 92 -1.17 5.45 -15.69
N GLY A 93 -1.24 5.45 -14.36
CA GLY A 93 -0.09 5.62 -13.48
C GLY A 93 1.00 4.57 -13.67
N GLU A 94 0.59 3.32 -13.77
CA GLU A 94 1.53 2.21 -14.00
C GLU A 94 2.12 2.21 -15.41
N LYS A 95 1.28 2.34 -16.45
CA LYS A 95 1.73 2.31 -17.84
C LYS A 95 2.64 3.48 -18.21
N LYS A 96 2.37 4.66 -17.68
CA LYS A 96 3.13 5.89 -17.97
C LYS A 96 4.22 6.19 -16.96
N ASN A 97 4.42 5.33 -15.96
CA ASN A 97 5.36 5.54 -14.84
C ASN A 97 5.08 6.86 -14.10
N GLN A 98 3.78 7.19 -13.94
CA GLN A 98 3.28 8.43 -13.31
C GLN A 98 2.67 8.14 -11.93
N LEU A 99 3.20 7.15 -11.20
CA LEU A 99 2.68 6.77 -9.89
C LEU A 99 2.75 7.91 -8.88
N LYS A 100 3.89 8.64 -8.81
CA LYS A 100 4.04 9.75 -7.85
C LYS A 100 3.06 10.91 -8.13
N PRO A 101 2.89 11.42 -9.35
CA PRO A 101 1.89 12.46 -9.64
C PRO A 101 0.45 12.03 -9.30
N ILE A 102 0.07 10.79 -9.61
CA ILE A 102 -1.28 10.27 -9.29
C ILE A 102 -1.45 10.15 -7.79
N PHE A 103 -0.46 9.63 -7.08
CA PHE A 103 -0.46 9.53 -5.63
C PHE A 103 -0.63 10.91 -4.98
N LEU A 104 0.17 11.90 -5.37
CA LEU A 104 0.04 13.28 -4.88
C LEU A 104 -1.29 13.92 -5.25
N GLY A 105 -1.75 13.74 -6.50
CA GLY A 105 -3.05 14.24 -6.95
C GLY A 105 -4.21 13.65 -6.16
N SER A 106 -4.12 12.38 -5.76
CA SER A 106 -5.13 11.73 -4.92
C SER A 106 -5.12 12.28 -3.49
N ILE A 107 -3.95 12.59 -2.89
CA ILE A 107 -3.89 13.26 -1.59
C ILE A 107 -4.53 14.65 -1.66
N VAL A 108 -4.24 15.41 -2.72
CA VAL A 108 -4.85 16.73 -2.96
C VAL A 108 -6.37 16.61 -3.14
N LEU A 109 -6.84 15.64 -3.92
CA LEU A 109 -8.28 15.40 -4.12
C LEU A 109 -8.96 15.04 -2.80
N MET A 110 -8.32 14.22 -1.96
CA MET A 110 -8.83 13.88 -0.62
C MET A 110 -8.91 15.12 0.28
N PHE A 111 -7.89 15.98 0.26
CA PHE A 111 -7.89 17.25 0.98
C PHE A 111 -9.04 18.14 0.53
N ILE A 112 -9.23 18.30 -0.77
CA ILE A 112 -10.34 19.07 -1.34
C ILE A 112 -11.69 18.47 -0.93
N ALA A 113 -11.83 17.15 -0.95
CA ALA A 113 -13.07 16.48 -0.53
C ALA A 113 -13.42 16.79 0.93
N GLN A 114 -12.43 16.85 1.83
CA GLN A 114 -12.66 17.25 3.23
C GLN A 114 -13.06 18.72 3.36
N LEU A 115 -12.46 19.61 2.58
CA LEU A 115 -12.88 21.02 2.52
C LEU A 115 -14.31 21.16 2.01
N LEU A 116 -14.68 20.44 0.96
CA LEU A 116 -16.04 20.44 0.42
C LEU A 116 -17.04 19.94 1.47
N LEU A 117 -16.72 18.85 2.19
CA LEU A 117 -17.56 18.36 3.27
C LEU A 117 -17.75 19.40 4.38
N SER A 118 -16.69 20.10 4.75
CA SER A 118 -16.78 21.14 5.80
C SER A 118 -17.76 22.27 5.43
N GLN A 119 -17.91 22.57 4.15
CA GLN A 119 -18.76 23.67 3.65
C GLN A 119 -20.14 23.18 3.21
N LEU A 120 -20.26 21.99 2.65
CA LEU A 120 -21.46 21.48 1.98
C LEU A 120 -22.19 20.39 2.76
N ILE A 121 -21.81 20.13 4.01
CA ILE A 121 -22.41 19.07 4.85
C ILE A 121 -23.90 19.27 5.11
N GLY A 122 -24.40 20.50 5.00
CA GLY A 122 -25.83 20.85 5.11
C GLY A 122 -26.67 20.54 3.86
N GLN A 123 -26.09 19.95 2.81
CA GLN A 123 -26.77 19.69 1.53
C GLN A 123 -26.47 18.27 1.04
N LEU A 124 -27.50 17.48 0.77
CA LEU A 124 -27.33 16.08 0.36
C LEU A 124 -26.42 15.93 -0.87
N TRP A 125 -26.64 16.76 -1.91
CA TRP A 125 -25.80 16.71 -3.11
C TRP A 125 -24.32 17.04 -2.79
N GLY A 126 -24.09 17.96 -1.85
CA GLY A 126 -22.74 18.32 -1.41
C GLY A 126 -22.05 17.17 -0.67
N ILE A 127 -22.78 16.46 0.19
CA ILE A 127 -22.27 15.24 0.86
C ILE A 127 -21.93 14.17 -0.20
N VAL A 128 -22.83 13.88 -1.13
CA VAL A 128 -22.64 12.85 -2.16
C VAL A 128 -21.44 13.18 -3.05
N LEU A 129 -21.35 14.41 -3.56
CA LEU A 129 -20.22 14.86 -4.39
C LEU A 129 -18.90 14.72 -3.66
N SER A 130 -18.86 15.19 -2.43
CA SER A 130 -17.62 15.12 -1.61
C SER A 130 -17.22 13.68 -1.29
N LEU A 131 -18.20 12.81 -1.04
CA LEU A 131 -17.94 11.38 -0.82
C LEU A 131 -17.42 10.69 -2.08
N VAL A 132 -17.92 11.03 -3.27
CA VAL A 132 -17.39 10.49 -4.54
C VAL A 132 -15.92 10.89 -4.70
N CYS A 133 -15.60 12.17 -4.52
CA CYS A 133 -14.21 12.66 -4.57
C CYS A 133 -13.32 11.98 -3.52
N TYR A 134 -13.83 11.85 -2.29
CA TYR A 134 -13.12 11.22 -1.19
C TYR A 134 -12.81 9.75 -1.48
N PHE A 135 -13.83 8.95 -1.84
CA PHE A 135 -13.64 7.51 -2.08
C PHE A 135 -12.86 7.24 -3.36
N LEU A 136 -12.93 8.10 -4.37
CA LEU A 136 -12.04 8.00 -5.53
C LEU A 136 -10.59 8.15 -5.11
N ALA A 137 -10.27 9.20 -4.36
CA ALA A 137 -8.93 9.44 -3.83
C ALA A 137 -8.49 8.30 -2.89
N PHE A 138 -9.36 7.89 -1.97
CA PHE A 138 -9.11 6.81 -1.01
C PHE A 138 -8.75 5.51 -1.73
N ASN A 139 -9.55 5.08 -2.70
CA ASN A 139 -9.32 3.82 -3.42
C ASN A 139 -7.99 3.83 -4.19
N VAL A 140 -7.64 4.95 -4.84
CA VAL A 140 -6.34 5.09 -5.54
C VAL A 140 -5.18 5.02 -4.54
N LEU A 141 -5.28 5.69 -3.39
CA LEU A 141 -4.25 5.71 -2.36
C LEU A 141 -4.11 4.34 -1.69
N GLU A 142 -5.22 3.69 -1.35
CA GLU A 142 -5.27 2.35 -0.74
C GLU A 142 -4.62 1.29 -1.64
N ALA A 143 -4.87 1.35 -2.96
CA ALA A 143 -4.23 0.46 -3.92
C ALA A 143 -2.74 0.78 -4.14
N SER A 144 -2.36 2.06 -4.07
CA SER A 144 -1.00 2.52 -4.36
C SER A 144 -0.03 2.29 -3.19
N LEU A 145 -0.46 2.51 -1.94
CA LEU A 145 0.40 2.45 -0.77
C LEU A 145 1.08 1.08 -0.56
N PRO A 146 0.37 -0.08 -0.60
CA PRO A 146 1.03 -1.38 -0.46
C PRO A 146 2.00 -1.67 -1.62
N SER A 147 1.65 -1.23 -2.84
CA SER A 147 2.53 -1.34 -4.01
C SER A 147 3.83 -0.55 -3.81
N LEU A 148 3.75 0.67 -3.27
CA LEU A 148 4.91 1.50 -2.99
C LEU A 148 5.78 0.91 -1.88
N ILE A 149 5.19 0.43 -0.78
CA ILE A 149 5.91 -0.29 0.29
C ILE A 149 6.67 -1.48 -0.30
N SER A 150 6.01 -2.29 -1.11
CA SER A 150 6.62 -3.47 -1.75
C SER A 150 7.78 -3.14 -2.69
N LYS A 151 7.73 -1.98 -3.37
CA LYS A 151 8.80 -1.52 -4.28
C LYS A 151 10.00 -0.96 -3.52
N ILE A 152 9.76 -0.25 -2.40
CA ILE A 152 10.80 0.46 -1.63
C ILE A 152 11.44 -0.45 -0.59
N ALA A 153 10.66 -1.30 0.07
CA ALA A 153 11.19 -2.20 1.10
C ALA A 153 12.26 -3.15 0.54
N PRO A 154 13.39 -3.38 1.23
CA PRO A 154 14.35 -4.40 0.86
C PRO A 154 13.67 -5.77 0.69
N ALA A 155 14.11 -6.59 -0.28
CA ALA A 155 13.52 -7.90 -0.52
C ALA A 155 13.52 -8.78 0.73
N SER A 156 14.60 -8.72 1.51
CA SER A 156 14.75 -9.46 2.77
C SER A 156 13.91 -8.95 3.94
N ALA A 157 13.35 -7.73 3.87
CA ALA A 157 12.59 -7.09 4.96
C ALA A 157 11.14 -6.76 4.57
N LYS A 158 10.64 -7.29 3.46
CA LYS A 158 9.32 -6.98 2.91
C LYS A 158 8.19 -7.36 3.87
N GLY A 159 8.24 -8.54 4.48
CA GLY A 159 7.25 -8.97 5.49
C GLY A 159 7.23 -8.04 6.70
N THR A 160 8.41 -7.65 7.22
CA THR A 160 8.52 -6.69 8.32
C THR A 160 7.96 -5.32 7.95
N ALA A 161 8.26 -4.82 6.73
CA ALA A 161 7.73 -3.54 6.24
C ALA A 161 6.20 -3.54 6.13
N MET A 162 5.61 -4.64 5.64
CA MET A 162 4.16 -4.81 5.59
C MET A 162 3.54 -4.94 7.00
N GLY A 163 4.24 -5.56 7.94
CA GLY A 163 3.81 -5.61 9.35
C GLY A 163 3.73 -4.22 9.98
N VAL A 164 4.76 -3.38 9.80
CA VAL A 164 4.75 -1.97 10.26
C VAL A 164 3.65 -1.17 9.58
N TYR A 165 3.46 -1.36 8.28
CA TYR A 165 2.39 -0.75 7.50
C TYR A 165 1.00 -1.08 8.07
N ASN A 166 0.70 -2.36 8.28
CA ASN A 166 -0.59 -2.81 8.83
C ASN A 166 -0.81 -2.30 10.27
N THR A 167 0.25 -2.23 11.08
CA THR A 167 0.19 -1.65 12.43
C THR A 167 -0.13 -0.16 12.36
N SER A 168 0.50 0.59 11.46
CA SER A 168 0.24 2.01 11.25
C SER A 168 -1.19 2.25 10.78
N GLN A 169 -1.71 1.40 9.88
CA GLN A 169 -3.11 1.40 9.44
C GLN A 169 -4.07 1.23 10.62
N SER A 170 -3.86 0.18 11.44
CA SER A 170 -4.71 -0.11 12.59
C SER A 170 -4.69 1.01 13.62
N LEU A 171 -3.50 1.60 13.87
CA LEU A 171 -3.36 2.75 14.76
C LEU A 171 -4.11 3.97 14.21
N GLY A 172 -4.05 4.20 12.89
CA GLY A 172 -4.82 5.24 12.21
C GLY A 172 -6.33 5.05 12.40
N MET A 173 -6.85 3.85 12.18
CA MET A 173 -8.27 3.54 12.40
C MET A 173 -8.70 3.80 13.85
N PHE A 174 -7.90 3.33 14.80
CA PHE A 174 -8.20 3.53 16.24
C PHE A 174 -8.22 5.01 16.61
N LEU A 175 -7.13 5.73 16.35
CA LEU A 175 -7.03 7.15 16.71
C LEU A 175 -8.01 8.03 15.95
N GLY A 176 -8.26 7.74 14.67
CA GLY A 176 -9.24 8.44 13.86
C GLY A 176 -10.66 8.32 14.42
N GLY A 177 -11.06 7.12 14.84
CA GLY A 177 -12.34 6.89 15.47
C GLY A 177 -12.48 7.59 16.83
N VAL A 178 -11.46 7.46 17.69
CA VAL A 178 -11.46 8.08 19.04
C VAL A 178 -11.44 9.61 18.94
N LEU A 179 -10.50 10.17 18.18
CA LEU A 179 -10.40 11.63 18.04
C LEU A 179 -11.57 12.22 17.26
N GLY A 180 -12.03 11.53 16.20
CA GLY A 180 -13.22 11.93 15.44
C GLY A 180 -14.46 11.97 16.32
N GLY A 181 -14.68 10.94 17.15
CA GLY A 181 -15.79 10.90 18.10
C GLY A 181 -15.70 12.00 19.16
N TYR A 182 -14.53 12.17 19.76
CA TYR A 182 -14.28 13.23 20.75
C TYR A 182 -14.53 14.62 20.16
N LEU A 183 -13.96 14.91 18.99
CA LEU A 183 -14.11 16.20 18.32
C LEU A 183 -15.58 16.46 17.93
N LEU A 184 -16.27 15.46 17.40
CA LEU A 184 -17.67 15.58 17.04
C LEU A 184 -18.54 15.92 18.26
N GLN A 185 -18.29 15.24 19.37
CA GLN A 185 -19.08 15.42 20.60
C GLN A 185 -18.86 16.78 21.24
N HIS A 186 -17.63 17.27 21.28
CA HIS A 186 -17.27 18.48 22.04
C HIS A 186 -17.18 19.75 21.19
N HIS A 187 -16.86 19.61 19.89
CA HIS A 187 -16.56 20.74 18.99
C HIS A 187 -17.36 20.71 17.69
N GLY A 188 -18.15 19.66 17.46
CA GLY A 188 -19.00 19.53 16.27
C GLY A 188 -18.25 19.05 15.02
N ALA A 189 -19.01 18.88 13.93
CA ALA A 189 -18.51 18.29 12.68
C ALA A 189 -17.38 19.11 12.03
N ALA A 190 -17.41 20.45 12.13
CA ALA A 190 -16.38 21.30 11.57
C ALA A 190 -14.99 21.00 12.15
N ALA A 191 -14.89 20.74 13.46
CA ALA A 191 -13.62 20.39 14.10
C ALA A 191 -13.05 19.06 13.57
N VAL A 192 -13.92 18.09 13.26
CA VAL A 192 -13.49 16.82 12.66
C VAL A 192 -12.90 17.04 11.27
N PHE A 193 -13.53 17.86 10.42
CA PHE A 193 -13.01 18.15 9.09
C PHE A 193 -11.72 18.97 9.13
N ILE A 194 -11.58 19.92 10.07
CA ILE A 194 -10.33 20.66 10.29
C ILE A 194 -9.21 19.69 10.69
N PHE A 195 -9.49 18.76 11.62
CA PHE A 195 -8.55 17.71 11.99
C PHE A 195 -8.12 16.86 10.79
N CYS A 196 -9.08 16.39 9.96
CA CYS A 196 -8.79 15.62 8.75
C CYS A 196 -7.96 16.45 7.75
N CYS A 197 -8.31 17.71 7.52
CA CYS A 197 -7.55 18.60 6.64
C CYS A 197 -6.12 18.82 7.14
N ALA A 198 -5.94 19.04 8.44
CA ALA A 198 -4.60 19.22 9.03
C ALA A 198 -3.75 17.95 8.86
N LEU A 199 -4.34 16.77 9.12
CA LEU A 199 -3.67 15.48 9.00
C LEU A 199 -3.28 15.17 7.53
N ILE A 200 -4.22 15.34 6.59
CA ILE A 200 -3.99 15.11 5.16
C ILE A 200 -3.02 16.16 4.60
N GLY A 201 -3.10 17.41 5.04
CA GLY A 201 -2.16 18.47 4.67
C GLY A 201 -0.74 18.16 5.12
N LEU A 202 -0.56 17.68 6.35
CA LEU A 202 0.73 17.21 6.85
C LEU A 202 1.26 16.03 6.04
N TRP A 203 0.38 15.07 5.71
CA TRP A 203 0.74 13.97 4.82
C TRP A 203 1.18 14.45 3.45
N LEU A 204 0.47 15.42 2.86
CA LEU A 204 0.85 16.01 1.56
C LEU A 204 2.25 16.61 1.61
N LEU A 205 2.61 17.32 2.68
CA LEU A 205 3.96 17.89 2.85
C LEU A 205 5.03 16.79 2.87
N PHE A 206 4.79 15.68 3.59
CA PHE A 206 5.70 14.54 3.59
C PHE A 206 5.76 13.84 2.23
N ALA A 207 4.63 13.69 1.55
CA ALA A 207 4.56 13.05 0.25
C ALA A 207 5.24 13.86 -0.87
N LEU A 208 5.21 15.18 -0.79
CA LEU A 208 5.93 16.07 -1.74
C LEU A 208 7.44 15.82 -1.70
N SER A 209 8.00 15.60 -0.49
CA SER A 209 9.43 15.34 -0.30
C SER A 209 9.86 13.90 -0.64
N MET A 210 8.91 13.02 -1.00
CA MET A 210 9.18 11.62 -1.35
C MET A 210 9.95 11.52 -2.67
N GLU A 211 10.91 10.63 -2.77
CA GLU A 211 11.61 10.32 -4.01
C GLU A 211 10.68 9.65 -5.04
N ARG A 212 11.07 9.66 -6.31
CA ARG A 212 10.30 8.93 -7.31
C ARG A 212 10.42 7.44 -7.05
N PRO A 213 9.31 6.71 -6.90
CA PRO A 213 9.37 5.27 -6.69
C PRO A 213 10.14 4.58 -7.83
N PRO A 214 11.01 3.63 -7.50
CA PRO A 214 11.74 2.91 -8.53
C PRO A 214 10.78 2.15 -9.45
N ALA A 215 11.06 2.18 -10.77
CA ALA A 215 10.27 1.46 -11.77
C ALA A 215 10.64 -0.04 -11.81
N VAL A 216 10.70 -0.67 -10.64
CA VAL A 216 11.11 -2.07 -10.50
C VAL A 216 9.90 -3.00 -10.38
N ARG A 217 10.07 -4.23 -10.88
CA ARG A 217 9.17 -5.36 -10.63
C ARG A 217 9.92 -6.47 -9.91
N THR A 218 9.22 -7.16 -9.03
CA THR A 218 9.74 -8.37 -8.39
C THR A 218 9.53 -9.54 -9.34
N ARG A 219 10.59 -10.29 -9.63
CA ARG A 219 10.57 -11.55 -10.37
C ARG A 219 11.08 -12.66 -9.49
N LEU A 220 10.43 -13.81 -9.56
CA LEU A 220 10.78 -15.03 -8.84
C LEU A 220 11.31 -16.07 -9.82
N PHE A 221 12.48 -16.63 -9.53
CA PHE A 221 13.07 -17.73 -10.27
C PHE A 221 13.29 -18.92 -9.33
N HIS A 222 13.09 -20.11 -9.84
CA HIS A 222 13.43 -21.32 -9.11
C HIS A 222 14.90 -21.63 -9.35
N VAL A 223 15.64 -21.80 -8.27
CA VAL A 223 17.03 -22.23 -8.28
C VAL A 223 17.13 -23.54 -7.50
N ARG A 224 18.22 -24.26 -7.69
CA ARG A 224 18.46 -25.48 -6.88
C ARG A 224 18.71 -25.09 -5.43
N GLU A 225 18.31 -25.95 -4.50
CA GLU A 225 18.67 -25.81 -3.08
C GLU A 225 20.20 -25.77 -2.93
N MET A 226 20.71 -24.82 -2.19
CA MET A 226 22.14 -24.60 -2.04
C MET A 226 22.49 -24.06 -0.66
N THR A 227 23.76 -24.14 -0.31
CA THR A 227 24.28 -23.61 0.95
C THR A 227 24.14 -22.07 1.03
N ALA A 228 24.04 -21.51 2.23
CA ALA A 228 23.93 -20.05 2.43
C ALA A 228 25.11 -19.28 1.81
N GLN A 229 26.33 -19.86 1.79
CA GLN A 229 27.48 -19.24 1.17
C GLN A 229 27.31 -19.11 -0.36
N ARG A 230 26.84 -20.18 -1.01
CA ARG A 230 26.62 -20.23 -2.45
C ARG A 230 25.44 -19.35 -2.86
N ALA A 231 24.37 -19.34 -2.07
CA ALA A 231 23.24 -18.42 -2.24
C ALA A 231 23.66 -16.95 -2.18
N THR A 232 24.55 -16.60 -1.24
CA THR A 232 25.10 -15.25 -1.14
C THR A 232 25.94 -14.88 -2.37
N GLU A 233 26.75 -15.80 -2.88
CA GLU A 233 27.57 -15.55 -4.06
C GLU A 233 26.71 -15.41 -5.31
N LEU A 234 25.73 -16.29 -5.52
CA LEU A 234 24.76 -16.19 -6.62
C LEU A 234 23.96 -14.88 -6.54
N SER A 235 23.55 -14.45 -5.35
CA SER A 235 22.88 -13.15 -5.16
C SER A 235 23.75 -11.99 -5.64
N LYS A 236 25.06 -12.01 -5.33
CA LYS A 236 25.99 -10.96 -5.78
C LYS A 236 26.20 -10.99 -7.31
N GLN A 237 26.25 -12.17 -7.91
CA GLN A 237 26.40 -12.30 -9.36
C GLN A 237 25.15 -11.82 -10.08
N LEU A 238 23.95 -12.21 -9.63
CA LEU A 238 22.67 -11.75 -10.16
C LEU A 238 22.52 -10.23 -10.03
N ALA A 239 22.93 -9.65 -8.90
CA ALA A 239 22.86 -8.20 -8.67
C ALA A 239 23.79 -7.38 -9.57
N ARG A 240 24.79 -8.01 -10.21
CA ARG A 240 25.68 -7.35 -11.20
C ARG A 240 25.11 -7.33 -12.61
N LEU A 241 24.07 -8.09 -12.87
CA LEU A 241 23.45 -8.13 -14.20
C LEU A 241 22.71 -6.82 -14.49
N ASN A 242 22.74 -6.43 -15.76
CA ASN A 242 22.11 -5.20 -16.18
C ASN A 242 20.59 -5.23 -15.91
N GLY A 243 20.06 -4.15 -15.34
CA GLY A 243 18.65 -4.04 -15.00
C GLY A 243 18.24 -4.74 -13.70
N VAL A 244 19.12 -5.43 -12.98
CA VAL A 244 18.86 -6.01 -11.66
C VAL A 244 19.23 -4.99 -10.59
N SER A 245 18.24 -4.48 -9.86
CA SER A 245 18.43 -3.50 -8.78
C SER A 245 18.74 -4.18 -7.44
N GLU A 246 18.16 -5.34 -7.19
CA GLU A 246 18.37 -6.14 -5.98
C GLU A 246 18.17 -7.61 -6.31
N ALA A 247 19.02 -8.48 -5.76
CA ALA A 247 18.89 -9.93 -5.86
C ALA A 247 19.00 -10.55 -4.47
N LEU A 248 18.08 -11.45 -4.15
CA LEU A 248 18.09 -12.24 -2.93
C LEU A 248 17.88 -13.70 -3.30
N VAL A 249 18.85 -14.56 -3.00
CA VAL A 249 18.72 -16.01 -3.16
C VAL A 249 18.53 -16.64 -1.80
N VAL A 250 17.44 -17.37 -1.65
CA VAL A 250 17.10 -18.15 -0.45
C VAL A 250 17.44 -19.60 -0.78
N GLY A 251 18.65 -20.02 -0.37
CA GLY A 251 19.23 -21.27 -0.83
C GLY A 251 18.50 -22.52 -0.32
N ASP A 252 17.95 -22.49 0.88
CA ASP A 252 17.15 -23.56 1.50
C ASP A 252 15.74 -23.69 0.91
N GLU A 253 15.22 -22.60 0.34
CA GLU A 253 13.92 -22.57 -0.34
C GLU A 253 14.03 -22.84 -1.86
N GLY A 254 15.23 -22.78 -2.41
CA GLY A 254 15.45 -22.91 -3.85
C GLY A 254 14.80 -21.79 -4.66
N ILE A 255 14.83 -20.54 -4.15
CA ILE A 255 14.18 -19.40 -4.77
C ILE A 255 15.16 -18.23 -4.87
N ALA A 256 15.17 -17.58 -6.04
CA ALA A 256 15.83 -16.29 -6.27
C ALA A 256 14.77 -15.20 -6.48
N ILE A 257 14.82 -14.16 -5.65
CA ILE A 257 13.93 -13.00 -5.69
C ILE A 257 14.73 -11.83 -6.25
N LEU A 258 14.31 -11.32 -7.42
CA LEU A 258 14.98 -10.24 -8.12
C LEU A 258 14.08 -9.03 -8.22
N LYS A 259 14.59 -7.83 -7.92
CA LYS A 259 13.98 -6.56 -8.29
C LYS A 259 14.64 -6.06 -9.58
N VAL A 260 13.85 -5.96 -10.63
CA VAL A 260 14.33 -5.66 -11.98
C VAL A 260 13.69 -4.41 -12.56
N ASP A 261 14.48 -3.55 -13.21
CA ASP A 261 13.97 -2.43 -14.02
C ASP A 261 13.60 -2.97 -15.41
N MET A 262 12.30 -3.03 -15.70
CA MET A 262 11.77 -3.60 -16.95
C MET A 262 12.27 -2.91 -18.23
N ARG A 263 12.93 -1.76 -18.13
CA ARG A 263 13.45 -1.02 -19.29
C ARG A 263 14.82 -1.46 -19.75
N GLY A 264 15.56 -2.15 -18.93
CA GLY A 264 16.95 -2.49 -19.22
C GLY A 264 17.40 -3.88 -18.78
N TRP A 265 16.46 -4.73 -18.31
CA TRP A 265 16.83 -6.04 -17.82
C TRP A 265 16.79 -7.10 -18.93
N ASP A 266 17.74 -8.02 -18.84
CA ASP A 266 17.87 -9.15 -19.74
C ASP A 266 17.51 -10.45 -19.00
N GLU A 267 16.30 -10.99 -19.28
CA GLU A 267 15.78 -12.22 -18.68
C GLU A 267 16.67 -13.42 -19.06
N ALA A 268 17.12 -13.48 -20.32
CA ALA A 268 17.95 -14.58 -20.81
C ALA A 268 19.32 -14.65 -20.12
N ALA A 269 19.90 -13.48 -19.78
CA ALA A 269 21.15 -13.44 -19.01
C ALA A 269 20.99 -13.97 -17.58
N VAL A 270 19.82 -13.70 -16.95
CA VAL A 270 19.50 -14.23 -15.62
C VAL A 270 19.29 -15.74 -15.68
N GLU A 271 18.49 -16.22 -16.63
CA GLU A 271 18.21 -17.65 -16.80
C GLU A 271 19.51 -18.43 -17.07
N LYS A 272 20.36 -17.95 -17.97
CA LYS A 272 21.64 -18.56 -18.27
C LYS A 272 22.58 -18.67 -17.06
N LEU A 273 22.58 -17.64 -16.19
CA LEU A 273 23.39 -17.66 -14.96
C LEU A 273 22.83 -18.70 -13.96
N ILE A 274 21.50 -18.80 -13.84
CA ILE A 274 20.84 -19.76 -12.97
C ILE A 274 21.03 -21.19 -13.47
N GLU A 275 20.92 -21.42 -14.80
CA GLU A 275 21.15 -22.74 -15.41
C GLU A 275 22.59 -23.19 -15.25
N GLY A 276 23.57 -22.30 -15.48
CA GLY A 276 24.99 -22.60 -15.27
C GLY A 276 25.34 -22.97 -13.84
N GLU A 277 24.64 -22.40 -12.86
CA GLU A 277 24.76 -22.78 -11.45
C GLU A 277 24.13 -24.16 -11.17
N GLN A 278 23.05 -24.51 -11.85
CA GLN A 278 22.42 -25.82 -11.73
C GLN A 278 23.30 -26.94 -12.29
N GLU A 279 23.99 -26.70 -13.41
CA GLU A 279 24.92 -27.64 -14.03
C GLU A 279 26.19 -27.87 -13.21
N ASN A 280 26.79 -26.81 -12.68
CA ASN A 280 28.00 -26.88 -11.83
C ASN A 280 27.76 -27.58 -10.50
N GLY A 281 26.52 -27.61 -10.01
CA GLY A 281 26.13 -28.34 -8.79
C GLY A 281 25.94 -29.84 -8.96
N VAL A 282 25.94 -30.35 -10.20
CA VAL A 282 25.85 -31.80 -10.50
C VAL A 282 27.24 -32.46 -10.53
N SER A 283 28.32 -31.67 -10.66
CA SER A 283 29.68 -32.15 -10.81
C SER A 283 30.50 -32.27 -9.50
N GLN A 284 29.86 -32.02 -8.35
CA GLN A 284 30.43 -32.18 -7.01
C GLN A 284 29.56 -33.13 -6.16
#